data_a91025bb95d66b1064a55a85d153edb0
#
_entry.id   a91025bb95d66b1064a55a85d153edb0
#
_cell.length_a   1.000
_cell.length_b   1.000
_cell.length_c   1.000
_cell.angle_alpha   90.00
_cell.angle_beta   90.00
_cell.angle_gamma   90.00
#
_symmetry.space_group_name_H-M   'P 1'
#
loop_
_entity.id
_entity.type
_entity.pdbx_description
1 polymer ?
#
loop_
_entity_poly.entity_id
_entity_poly.type
_entity_poly.pdbx_seq_one_letter_code
_entity_poly.pdbx_strand_id
1 'polypeptide(L)'
;MKKIQFMAMSIEVEDKYPKPQAASHYVPDWYKKAKRFRSGKMEILPEGAGLNKDLKLCMPFLDAITAGYVIELPGDLLVHRDERGVGFFWNEQPGPMQVRPKDMAVTLPRPHGHDKDLYAWTFHWAAITPPGYSLLVTQPLNRFDLPFTTTSGIMDGDKFSLGGEIPFFLEKDFVGVIPAGTPIAQLIPIKREDWTSEVLSHNQSFIKTQLYNTARYLYGGYKKHIWVKKSYE
;
A
#
# COMPACT_ATOMS: atom_id res chain seq x y z
N MET A 1 15.34 14.09 11.97
CA MET A 1 14.43 13.18 11.24
C MET A 1 13.32 14.02 10.63
N LYS A 2 12.85 13.72 9.41
CA LYS A 2 11.66 14.38 8.84
C LYS A 2 10.41 13.80 9.52
N LYS A 3 9.42 14.64 9.77
CA LYS A 3 8.21 14.25 10.49
C LYS A 3 6.98 14.52 9.62
N ILE A 4 6.12 13.53 9.46
CA ILE A 4 4.75 13.70 9.02
C ILE A 4 3.88 13.92 10.25
N GLN A 5 2.87 14.78 10.15
CA GLN A 5 1.92 15.03 11.22
C GLN A 5 0.52 14.64 10.75
N PHE A 6 -0.21 13.97 11.63
CA PHE A 6 -1.61 13.64 11.39
C PHE A 6 -2.48 14.45 12.34
N MET A 7 -3.51 15.08 11.81
CA MET A 7 -4.44 15.88 12.57
C MET A 7 -5.87 15.40 12.30
N ALA A 8 -6.61 15.11 13.35
CA ALA A 8 -8.01 14.73 13.22
C ALA A 8 -8.84 15.88 12.64
N MET A 9 -9.79 15.56 11.77
CA MET A 9 -10.67 16.56 11.14
C MET A 9 -11.83 17.00 12.04
N SER A 10 -12.10 16.27 13.14
CA SER A 10 -13.05 16.64 14.18
C SER A 10 -12.67 15.99 15.50
N ILE A 11 -13.32 16.45 16.60
CA ILE A 11 -13.14 15.88 17.93
C ILE A 11 -13.63 14.43 17.98
N GLU A 12 -14.73 14.11 17.30
CA GLU A 12 -15.25 12.74 17.24
C GLU A 12 -14.26 11.78 16.58
N VAL A 13 -13.53 12.25 15.56
CA VAL A 13 -12.45 11.48 14.92
C VAL A 13 -11.28 11.30 15.87
N GLU A 14 -10.85 12.36 16.55
CA GLU A 14 -9.74 12.29 17.51
C GLU A 14 -9.99 11.27 18.61
N ASP A 15 -11.22 11.22 19.11
CA ASP A 15 -11.63 10.36 20.22
C ASP A 15 -11.88 8.90 19.81
N LYS A 16 -12.45 8.66 18.62
CA LYS A 16 -13.02 7.36 18.26
C LYS A 16 -12.29 6.64 17.13
N TYR A 17 -11.61 7.39 16.25
CA TYR A 17 -11.02 6.78 15.05
C TYR A 17 -9.58 6.34 15.27
N PRO A 18 -9.17 5.21 14.69
CA PRO A 18 -7.79 4.78 14.77
C PRO A 18 -6.88 5.83 14.14
N LYS A 19 -5.78 6.12 14.83
CA LYS A 19 -4.76 7.04 14.35
C LYS A 19 -3.95 6.36 13.25
N PRO A 20 -3.57 7.07 12.17
CA PRO A 20 -2.67 6.52 11.17
C PRO A 20 -1.38 6.00 11.81
N GLN A 21 -0.98 4.79 11.46
CA GLN A 21 0.18 4.12 12.02
C GLN A 21 1.17 3.71 10.94
N ALA A 22 2.42 3.41 11.34
CA ALA A 22 3.42 2.89 10.43
C ALA A 22 2.93 1.61 9.73
N ALA A 23 3.12 1.51 8.42
CA ALA A 23 2.65 0.39 7.62
C ALA A 23 3.23 -0.97 8.08
N SER A 24 4.34 -0.95 8.81
CA SER A 24 4.92 -2.16 9.42
C SER A 24 3.98 -2.88 10.41
N HIS A 25 2.99 -2.19 10.99
CA HIS A 25 1.99 -2.80 11.87
C HIS A 25 0.95 -3.63 11.11
N TYR A 26 0.77 -3.36 9.82
CA TYR A 26 -0.23 -3.98 8.93
C TYR A 26 0.34 -5.08 8.03
N VAL A 27 1.52 -5.60 8.35
CA VAL A 27 2.09 -6.74 7.62
C VAL A 27 1.11 -7.92 7.71
N PRO A 28 0.59 -8.43 6.58
CA PRO A 28 -0.48 -9.41 6.59
C PRO A 28 -0.01 -10.76 7.11
N ASP A 29 -0.93 -11.51 7.70
CA ASP A 29 -0.62 -12.81 8.30
C ASP A 29 -0.12 -13.84 7.29
N TRP A 30 -0.65 -13.82 6.06
CA TRP A 30 -0.14 -14.68 5.00
C TRP A 30 1.35 -14.44 4.73
N TYR A 31 1.82 -13.17 4.78
CA TYR A 31 3.24 -12.85 4.63
C TYR A 31 4.04 -13.25 5.88
N LYS A 32 3.52 -13.02 7.09
CA LYS A 32 4.19 -13.46 8.34
C LYS A 32 4.41 -14.97 8.34
N LYS A 33 3.41 -15.75 7.90
CA LYS A 33 3.42 -17.22 7.81
C LYS A 33 4.17 -17.76 6.58
N ALA A 34 4.43 -16.95 5.55
CA ALA A 34 5.13 -17.37 4.36
C ALA A 34 6.51 -17.96 4.68
N LYS A 35 6.88 -19.03 3.98
CA LYS A 35 8.18 -19.68 4.13
C LYS A 35 9.28 -18.90 3.41
N ARG A 36 10.52 -19.05 3.84
CA ARG A 36 11.70 -18.46 3.17
C ARG A 36 12.10 -19.23 1.90
N PHE A 37 11.82 -20.53 1.88
CA PHE A 37 12.12 -21.46 0.81
C PHE A 37 10.86 -22.28 0.51
N ARG A 38 10.56 -22.53 -0.78
CA ARG A 38 9.31 -23.13 -1.24
C ARG A 38 8.98 -24.46 -0.55
N SER A 39 9.96 -25.35 -0.36
CA SER A 39 9.80 -26.63 0.36
C SER A 39 9.91 -26.51 1.89
N GLY A 40 10.17 -25.28 2.41
CA GLY A 40 10.45 -25.05 3.84
C GLY A 40 11.93 -25.24 4.22
N LYS A 41 12.73 -25.87 3.38
CA LYS A 41 14.19 -26.06 3.55
C LYS A 41 14.93 -25.43 2.37
N MET A 42 16.18 -25.04 2.60
CA MET A 42 17.06 -24.54 1.54
C MET A 42 17.49 -25.69 0.63
N GLU A 43 17.20 -25.60 -0.64
CA GLU A 43 17.57 -26.57 -1.66
C GLU A 43 18.16 -25.87 -2.88
N ILE A 44 19.17 -26.52 -3.49
CA ILE A 44 19.71 -26.09 -4.78
C ILE A 44 18.83 -26.68 -5.87
N LEU A 45 18.37 -25.83 -6.76
CA LEU A 45 17.54 -26.25 -7.88
C LEU A 45 18.39 -26.99 -8.92
N PRO A 46 17.80 -27.96 -9.64
CA PRO A 46 18.48 -28.65 -10.75
C PRO A 46 19.09 -27.68 -11.74
N GLU A 47 20.14 -28.12 -12.46
CA GLU A 47 20.78 -27.36 -13.54
C GLU A 47 21.42 -26.01 -13.13
N GLY A 48 21.70 -25.84 -11.83
CA GLY A 48 22.32 -24.59 -11.35
C GLY A 48 21.41 -23.37 -11.37
N ALA A 49 20.08 -23.56 -11.49
CA ALA A 49 19.10 -22.47 -11.51
C ALA A 49 19.00 -21.68 -10.17
N GLY A 50 19.89 -21.97 -9.20
CA GLY A 50 19.98 -21.28 -7.93
C GLY A 50 19.26 -21.99 -6.78
N LEU A 51 18.75 -21.22 -5.81
CA LEU A 51 18.04 -21.78 -4.64
C LEU A 51 16.52 -21.68 -4.83
N ASN A 52 15.80 -22.60 -4.17
CA ASN A 52 14.33 -22.62 -4.12
C ASN A 52 13.73 -21.50 -3.27
N LYS A 53 14.24 -20.27 -3.43
CA LYS A 53 13.81 -19.08 -2.68
C LYS A 53 12.33 -18.78 -2.89
N ASP A 54 11.69 -18.27 -1.85
CA ASP A 54 10.34 -17.73 -1.91
C ASP A 54 10.35 -16.21 -1.75
N LEU A 55 9.21 -15.57 -2.04
CA LEU A 55 9.00 -14.12 -2.01
C LEU A 55 9.33 -13.50 -0.64
N LYS A 56 9.25 -14.29 0.43
CA LYS A 56 9.65 -13.90 1.80
C LYS A 56 11.09 -13.38 1.89
N LEU A 57 11.97 -13.78 0.97
CA LEU A 57 13.36 -13.31 0.92
C LEU A 57 13.56 -12.06 0.05
N CYS A 58 12.51 -11.58 -0.61
CA CYS A 58 12.55 -10.38 -1.43
C CYS A 58 12.41 -9.13 -0.56
N MET A 59 13.54 -8.46 -0.27
CA MET A 59 13.52 -7.24 0.56
C MET A 59 12.72 -6.09 -0.08
N PRO A 60 12.80 -5.82 -1.40
CA PRO A 60 11.94 -4.81 -2.03
C PRO A 60 10.44 -5.08 -1.86
N PHE A 61 10.02 -6.35 -1.84
CA PHE A 61 8.63 -6.71 -1.60
C PHE A 61 8.19 -6.38 -0.16
N LEU A 62 9.04 -6.68 0.82
CA LEU A 62 8.79 -6.31 2.22
C LEU A 62 8.78 -4.79 2.40
N ASP A 63 9.74 -4.10 1.79
CA ASP A 63 9.83 -2.64 1.86
C ASP A 63 8.54 -1.98 1.34
N ALA A 64 7.96 -2.52 0.26
CA ALA A 64 6.70 -2.02 -0.27
C ALA A 64 5.55 -2.15 0.75
N ILE A 65 5.40 -3.33 1.38
CA ILE A 65 4.36 -3.56 2.40
C ILE A 65 4.54 -2.63 3.62
N THR A 66 5.77 -2.32 3.99
CA THR A 66 6.10 -1.60 5.23
C THR A 66 6.42 -0.12 5.01
N ALA A 67 6.31 0.40 3.78
CA ALA A 67 6.62 1.78 3.48
C ALA A 67 5.55 2.75 4.00
N GLY A 68 5.97 3.82 4.65
CA GLY A 68 5.08 4.91 5.08
C GLY A 68 4.09 4.52 6.17
N TYR A 69 2.87 5.02 6.03
CA TYR A 69 1.80 4.92 7.02
C TYR A 69 0.53 4.36 6.38
N VAL A 70 -0.34 3.84 7.21
CA VAL A 70 -1.63 3.26 6.78
C VAL A 70 -2.77 4.01 7.44
N ILE A 71 -3.82 4.24 6.67
CA ILE A 71 -5.15 4.54 7.15
C ILE A 71 -5.94 3.24 7.12
N GLU A 72 -6.55 2.91 8.24
CA GLU A 72 -7.39 1.73 8.36
C GLU A 72 -8.87 2.08 8.48
N LEU A 73 -9.70 1.11 8.20
CA LEU A 73 -11.15 1.21 8.36
C LEU A 73 -11.49 1.32 9.85
N PRO A 74 -12.24 2.35 10.28
CA PRO A 74 -12.51 2.60 11.71
C PRO A 74 -13.48 1.61 12.34
N GLY A 75 -14.32 0.98 11.56
CA GLY A 75 -15.31 -0.01 11.98
C GLY A 75 -15.63 -0.99 10.88
N ASP A 76 -16.50 -1.94 11.16
CA ASP A 76 -16.92 -2.93 10.18
C ASP A 76 -17.77 -2.28 9.07
N LEU A 77 -17.45 -2.60 7.82
CA LEU A 77 -18.20 -2.17 6.65
C LEU A 77 -18.89 -3.40 6.02
N LEU A 78 -20.20 -3.49 6.18
CA LEU A 78 -20.99 -4.53 5.53
C LEU A 78 -21.31 -4.12 4.09
N VAL A 79 -20.98 -4.99 3.16
CA VAL A 79 -21.32 -4.88 1.74
C VAL A 79 -22.41 -5.90 1.42
N HIS A 80 -23.50 -5.45 0.84
CA HIS A 80 -24.57 -6.32 0.34
C HIS A 80 -24.89 -5.97 -1.10
N ARG A 81 -25.55 -6.91 -1.79
CA ARG A 81 -26.01 -6.73 -3.18
C ARG A 81 -27.44 -7.18 -3.31
N ASP A 82 -28.25 -6.38 -4.00
CA ASP A 82 -29.61 -6.73 -4.39
C ASP A 82 -29.89 -6.23 -5.81
N GLU A 83 -31.15 -6.32 -6.26
CA GLU A 83 -31.59 -5.89 -7.59
C GLU A 83 -31.36 -4.38 -7.84
N ARG A 84 -31.24 -3.57 -6.80
CA ARG A 84 -30.98 -2.13 -6.88
C ARG A 84 -29.50 -1.80 -6.99
N GLY A 85 -28.63 -2.78 -6.70
CA GLY A 85 -27.18 -2.64 -6.80
C GLY A 85 -26.43 -2.96 -5.50
N VAL A 86 -25.31 -2.29 -5.30
CA VAL A 86 -24.45 -2.45 -4.11
C VAL A 86 -24.88 -1.49 -3.01
N GLY A 87 -25.07 -2.02 -1.81
CA GLY A 87 -25.33 -1.25 -0.60
C GLY A 87 -24.23 -1.44 0.43
N PHE A 88 -24.05 -0.41 1.24
CA PHE A 88 -23.04 -0.37 2.30
C PHE A 88 -23.68 0.04 3.61
N PHE A 89 -23.32 -0.63 4.71
CA PHE A 89 -23.74 -0.29 6.05
C PHE A 89 -22.55 -0.24 7.02
N TRP A 90 -22.56 0.74 7.87
CA TRP A 90 -21.59 0.97 8.94
C TRP A 90 -22.26 1.67 10.10
N ASN A 91 -21.68 1.60 11.30
CA ASN A 91 -22.19 2.23 12.51
C ASN A 91 -21.46 3.52 12.89
N GLU A 92 -20.25 3.71 12.40
CA GLU A 92 -19.38 4.81 12.77
C GLU A 92 -19.86 6.14 12.17
N GLN A 93 -19.69 7.23 12.96
CA GLN A 93 -19.93 8.59 12.49
C GLN A 93 -18.73 9.48 12.84
N PRO A 94 -18.25 10.24 11.87
CA PRO A 94 -18.67 10.36 10.45
C PRO A 94 -18.39 9.10 9.64
N GLY A 95 -19.14 8.81 8.58
CA GLY A 95 -19.02 7.57 7.81
C GLY A 95 -17.66 7.37 7.13
N PRO A 96 -17.20 6.11 6.96
CA PRO A 96 -15.86 5.79 6.44
C PRO A 96 -15.74 5.98 4.93
N MET A 97 -16.83 6.11 4.20
CA MET A 97 -16.85 6.19 2.75
C MET A 97 -18.05 6.95 2.20
N GLN A 98 -17.98 7.25 0.92
CA GLN A 98 -19.07 7.85 0.14
C GLN A 98 -19.30 7.09 -1.16
N VAL A 99 -20.56 7.02 -1.58
CA VAL A 99 -20.96 6.54 -2.91
C VAL A 99 -20.82 7.69 -3.89
N ARG A 100 -20.12 7.46 -4.98
CA ARG A 100 -19.95 8.46 -6.04
C ARG A 100 -21.09 8.39 -7.05
N PRO A 101 -21.39 9.49 -7.78
CA PRO A 101 -22.34 9.43 -8.88
C PRO A 101 -21.99 8.33 -9.89
N LYS A 102 -23.00 7.57 -10.36
CA LYS A 102 -22.81 6.43 -11.27
C LYS A 102 -22.02 6.76 -12.53
N ASP A 103 -22.10 7.98 -13.02
CA ASP A 103 -21.44 8.39 -14.27
C ASP A 103 -20.05 8.99 -14.07
N MET A 104 -19.56 9.06 -12.83
CA MET A 104 -18.29 9.75 -12.55
C MET A 104 -17.06 9.03 -13.10
N ALA A 105 -17.14 7.72 -13.31
CA ALA A 105 -16.03 6.89 -13.76
C ALA A 105 -16.26 6.20 -15.11
N VAL A 106 -17.23 6.65 -15.89
CA VAL A 106 -17.64 5.98 -17.16
C VAL A 106 -16.48 5.78 -18.13
N THR A 107 -15.55 6.74 -18.20
CA THR A 107 -14.40 6.71 -19.11
C THR A 107 -13.12 6.18 -18.45
N LEU A 108 -13.12 5.93 -17.15
CA LEU A 108 -11.95 5.40 -16.46
C LEU A 108 -11.81 3.89 -16.69
N PRO A 109 -10.61 3.41 -17.07
CA PRO A 109 -10.35 1.97 -17.02
C PRO A 109 -10.41 1.50 -15.57
N ARG A 110 -11.21 0.47 -15.33
CA ARG A 110 -11.32 -0.16 -14.01
C ARG A 110 -10.36 -1.33 -13.87
N PRO A 111 -9.96 -1.71 -12.65
CA PRO A 111 -9.22 -2.93 -12.43
C PRO A 111 -10.04 -4.15 -12.88
N HIS A 112 -9.35 -5.16 -13.41
CA HIS A 112 -10.03 -6.40 -13.83
C HIS A 112 -10.77 -7.05 -12.65
N GLY A 113 -12.01 -7.53 -12.90
CA GLY A 113 -12.81 -8.17 -11.86
C GLY A 113 -13.51 -7.21 -10.87
N HIS A 114 -13.46 -5.90 -11.09
CA HIS A 114 -14.12 -4.92 -10.24
C HIS A 114 -15.40 -4.36 -10.87
N ASP A 115 -16.24 -3.79 -10.02
CA ASP A 115 -17.46 -3.08 -10.45
C ASP A 115 -17.11 -1.86 -11.30
N LYS A 116 -18.10 -1.42 -12.09
CA LYS A 116 -17.99 -0.16 -12.85
C LYS A 116 -18.18 1.09 -11.98
N ASP A 117 -18.86 0.94 -10.85
CA ASP A 117 -19.19 2.06 -9.97
C ASP A 117 -17.96 2.43 -9.12
N LEU A 118 -17.80 3.72 -8.92
CA LEU A 118 -16.72 4.29 -8.12
C LEU A 118 -17.24 4.67 -6.74
N TYR A 119 -16.49 4.28 -5.73
CA TYR A 119 -16.72 4.66 -4.35
C TYR A 119 -15.54 5.50 -3.87
N ALA A 120 -15.62 6.10 -2.68
CA ALA A 120 -14.50 6.84 -2.12
C ALA A 120 -14.38 6.62 -0.61
N TRP A 121 -13.20 6.28 -0.16
CA TRP A 121 -12.85 6.32 1.25
C TRP A 121 -12.81 7.76 1.73
N THR A 122 -13.40 8.06 2.86
CA THR A 122 -13.30 9.39 3.48
C THR A 122 -12.10 9.43 4.41
N PHE A 123 -11.16 10.32 4.15
CA PHE A 123 -10.02 10.56 5.02
C PHE A 123 -10.41 11.52 6.14
N HIS A 124 -10.45 10.98 7.34
CA HIS A 124 -10.76 11.75 8.55
C HIS A 124 -9.52 12.32 9.25
N TRP A 125 -8.33 12.00 8.73
CA TRP A 125 -7.06 12.51 9.21
C TRP A 125 -6.38 13.36 8.13
N ALA A 126 -6.12 14.62 8.43
CA ALA A 126 -5.23 15.43 7.62
C ALA A 126 -3.80 14.92 7.74
N ALA A 127 -3.08 14.82 6.62
CA ALA A 127 -1.69 14.36 6.59
C ALA A 127 -0.77 15.49 6.12
N ILE A 128 -0.04 16.08 7.07
CA ILE A 128 0.78 17.28 6.87
C ILE A 128 2.24 16.83 6.69
N THR A 129 2.82 17.14 5.55
CA THR A 129 4.22 16.85 5.25
C THR A 129 5.13 18.07 5.47
N PRO A 130 6.43 17.87 5.71
CA PRO A 130 7.40 18.97 5.69
C PRO A 130 7.44 19.66 4.32
N PRO A 131 7.84 20.94 4.24
CA PRO A 131 8.04 21.63 2.96
C PRO A 131 8.89 20.82 1.97
N GLY A 132 8.46 20.78 0.70
CA GLY A 132 9.13 20.04 -0.36
C GLY A 132 8.81 18.53 -0.40
N TYR A 133 7.81 18.07 0.37
CA TYR A 133 7.37 16.68 0.35
C TYR A 133 5.91 16.57 -0.07
N SER A 134 5.64 15.58 -0.92
CA SER A 134 4.29 15.11 -1.26
C SER A 134 4.03 13.76 -0.60
N LEU A 135 2.80 13.28 -0.68
CA LEU A 135 2.39 11.93 -0.29
C LEU A 135 1.91 11.19 -1.54
N LEU A 136 2.52 10.05 -1.81
CA LEU A 136 1.89 9.04 -2.62
C LEU A 136 0.83 8.36 -1.76
N VAL A 137 -0.43 8.56 -2.11
CA VAL A 137 -1.58 7.86 -1.55
C VAL A 137 -1.92 6.72 -2.50
N THR A 138 -2.00 5.50 -2.01
CA THR A 138 -2.18 4.33 -2.89
C THR A 138 -2.90 3.18 -2.18
N GLN A 139 -3.33 2.20 -2.97
CA GLN A 139 -3.68 0.88 -2.44
C GLN A 139 -2.57 0.38 -1.52
N PRO A 140 -2.88 -0.22 -0.36
CA PRO A 140 -1.86 -0.89 0.44
C PRO A 140 -1.05 -1.86 -0.43
N LEU A 141 0.26 -1.60 -0.56
CA LEU A 141 1.11 -2.24 -1.55
C LEU A 141 1.21 -3.76 -1.30
N ASN A 142 1.09 -4.53 -2.37
CA ASN A 142 1.11 -6.00 -2.35
C ASN A 142 -0.01 -6.65 -1.52
N ARG A 143 -1.09 -5.92 -1.24
CA ARG A 143 -2.30 -6.44 -0.57
C ARG A 143 -3.34 -6.82 -1.61
N PHE A 144 -3.06 -7.90 -2.33
CA PHE A 144 -3.97 -8.48 -3.33
C PHE A 144 -5.09 -9.32 -2.70
N ASP A 145 -5.11 -9.41 -1.39
CA ASP A 145 -6.11 -10.11 -0.57
C ASP A 145 -7.28 -9.21 -0.13
N LEU A 146 -7.26 -7.94 -0.51
CA LEU A 146 -8.33 -6.99 -0.18
C LEU A 146 -9.41 -7.00 -1.26
N PRO A 147 -10.72 -6.96 -0.89
CA PRO A 147 -11.82 -7.03 -1.84
C PRO A 147 -12.09 -5.71 -2.57
N PHE A 148 -11.13 -4.81 -2.59
CA PHE A 148 -11.20 -3.51 -3.25
C PHE A 148 -9.84 -3.09 -3.78
N THR A 149 -9.85 -2.14 -4.71
CA THR A 149 -8.63 -1.47 -5.18
C THR A 149 -8.78 0.04 -5.00
N THR A 150 -8.02 0.60 -4.09
CA THR A 150 -7.90 2.05 -3.88
C THR A 150 -7.06 2.66 -4.99
N THR A 151 -7.55 3.72 -5.62
CA THR A 151 -6.80 4.42 -6.67
C THR A 151 -5.58 5.14 -6.08
N SER A 152 -4.58 5.36 -6.93
CA SER A 152 -3.38 6.07 -6.48
C SER A 152 -3.42 7.53 -6.89
N GLY A 153 -2.89 8.40 -6.02
CA GLY A 153 -2.73 9.83 -6.28
C GLY A 153 -1.51 10.39 -5.57
N ILE A 154 -1.03 11.54 -6.03
CA ILE A 154 0.04 12.29 -5.36
C ILE A 154 -0.56 13.57 -4.80
N MET A 155 -0.44 13.75 -3.50
CA MET A 155 -0.98 14.90 -2.76
C MET A 155 0.18 15.73 -2.19
N ASP A 156 0.17 17.04 -2.44
CA ASP A 156 1.16 17.98 -1.90
C ASP A 156 0.79 18.37 -0.46
N GLY A 157 1.07 17.46 0.48
CA GLY A 157 0.67 17.60 1.87
C GLY A 157 1.28 18.77 2.64
N ASP A 158 2.30 19.45 2.08
CA ASP A 158 2.83 20.70 2.59
C ASP A 158 2.06 21.94 2.07
N LYS A 159 1.16 21.78 1.11
CA LYS A 159 0.34 22.84 0.52
C LYS A 159 -1.14 22.67 0.83
N PHE A 160 -1.62 21.44 0.73
CA PHE A 160 -2.98 21.07 1.01
C PHE A 160 -3.00 19.78 1.84
N SER A 161 -3.44 19.88 3.08
CA SER A 161 -3.37 18.80 4.05
C SER A 161 -4.72 18.47 4.69
N LEU A 162 -5.81 19.06 4.22
CA LEU A 162 -7.14 18.70 4.70
C LEU A 162 -7.50 17.27 4.34
N GLY A 163 -8.39 16.68 5.14
CA GLY A 163 -9.00 15.41 4.81
C GLY A 163 -9.60 15.42 3.41
N GLY A 164 -9.62 14.32 2.75
CA GLY A 164 -10.10 14.18 1.38
C GLY A 164 -10.79 12.85 1.17
N GLU A 165 -11.13 12.61 -0.08
CA GLU A 165 -11.77 11.38 -0.49
C GLU A 165 -10.88 10.68 -1.51
N ILE A 166 -10.62 9.40 -1.26
CA ILE A 166 -9.78 8.59 -2.14
C ILE A 166 -10.64 7.57 -2.84
N PRO A 167 -10.74 7.65 -4.18
CA PRO A 167 -11.55 6.73 -4.94
C PRO A 167 -11.07 5.28 -4.82
N PHE A 168 -12.03 4.35 -4.82
CA PHE A 168 -11.74 2.92 -4.90
C PHE A 168 -12.79 2.19 -5.74
N PHE A 169 -12.40 1.05 -6.27
CA PHE A 169 -13.28 0.09 -6.93
C PHE A 169 -13.45 -1.13 -6.06
N LEU A 170 -14.68 -1.62 -5.95
CA LEU A 170 -15.01 -2.85 -5.22
C LEU A 170 -14.92 -4.06 -6.17
N GLU A 171 -14.49 -5.22 -5.70
CA GLU A 171 -14.59 -6.48 -6.45
C GLU A 171 -16.05 -6.79 -6.77
N LYS A 172 -16.30 -7.19 -8.03
CA LYS A 172 -17.64 -7.32 -8.62
C LYS A 172 -18.59 -8.23 -7.83
N ASP A 173 -18.07 -9.32 -7.28
CA ASP A 173 -18.90 -10.35 -6.63
C ASP A 173 -18.75 -10.35 -5.10
N PHE A 174 -18.05 -9.36 -4.56
CA PHE A 174 -17.83 -9.29 -3.12
C PHE A 174 -19.14 -8.95 -2.38
N VAL A 175 -19.49 -9.81 -1.43
CA VAL A 175 -20.56 -9.63 -0.42
C VAL A 175 -20.02 -10.10 0.92
N GLY A 176 -20.25 -9.32 1.96
CA GLY A 176 -19.78 -9.65 3.30
C GLY A 176 -19.25 -8.45 4.06
N VAL A 177 -18.48 -8.70 5.09
CA VAL A 177 -17.91 -7.66 5.95
C VAL A 177 -16.46 -7.40 5.57
N ILE A 178 -16.12 -6.13 5.37
CA ILE A 178 -14.74 -5.66 5.39
C ILE A 178 -14.48 -5.25 6.85
N PRO A 179 -13.64 -5.97 7.60
CA PRO A 179 -13.50 -5.77 9.03
C PRO A 179 -12.86 -4.44 9.40
N ALA A 180 -13.20 -3.92 10.58
CA ALA A 180 -12.44 -2.86 11.26
C ALA A 180 -10.95 -3.19 11.28
N GLY A 181 -10.09 -2.18 11.18
CA GLY A 181 -8.63 -2.36 11.11
C GLY A 181 -8.10 -2.79 9.73
N THR A 182 -8.99 -2.98 8.74
CA THR A 182 -8.54 -3.25 7.37
C THR A 182 -7.80 -2.03 6.80
N PRO A 183 -6.56 -2.18 6.29
CA PRO A 183 -5.83 -1.09 5.67
C PRO A 183 -6.52 -0.67 4.36
N ILE A 184 -7.03 0.56 4.29
CA ILE A 184 -7.73 1.08 3.11
C ILE A 184 -6.87 1.94 2.20
N ALA A 185 -5.83 2.55 2.74
CA ALA A 185 -4.85 3.32 1.97
C ALA A 185 -3.48 3.32 2.65
N GLN A 186 -2.44 3.42 1.84
CA GLN A 186 -1.06 3.59 2.28
C GLN A 186 -0.53 4.95 1.83
N LEU A 187 0.10 5.67 2.75
CA LEU A 187 0.63 7.01 2.59
C LEU A 187 2.15 6.97 2.63
N ILE A 188 2.80 7.22 1.51
CA ILE A 188 4.26 7.18 1.40
C ILE A 188 4.78 8.58 1.12
N PRO A 189 5.55 9.21 2.05
CA PRO A 189 6.12 10.51 1.81
C PRO A 189 7.20 10.44 0.72
N ILE A 190 7.11 11.32 -0.26
CA ILE A 190 8.05 11.46 -1.37
C ILE A 190 8.60 12.88 -1.41
N LYS A 191 9.90 13.01 -1.60
CA LYS A 191 10.53 14.32 -1.79
C LYS A 191 10.28 14.80 -3.23
N ARG A 192 9.86 16.05 -3.39
CA ARG A 192 9.74 16.67 -4.72
C ARG A 192 11.11 17.09 -5.20
N GLU A 193 11.56 16.49 -6.28
CA GLU A 193 12.84 16.81 -6.94
C GLU A 193 12.65 16.69 -8.46
N ASP A 194 13.38 17.52 -9.19
CA ASP A 194 13.45 17.42 -10.65
C ASP A 194 14.45 16.32 -11.02
N TRP A 195 14.08 15.50 -12.00
CA TRP A 195 14.89 14.38 -12.47
C TRP A 195 15.15 14.51 -13.96
N THR A 196 16.38 14.23 -14.36
CA THR A 196 16.75 14.01 -15.77
C THR A 196 17.15 12.55 -15.95
N SER A 197 17.04 12.03 -17.16
CA SER A 197 17.45 10.64 -17.48
C SER A 197 18.61 10.64 -18.47
N GLU A 198 19.54 9.70 -18.31
CA GLU A 198 20.63 9.43 -19.21
C GLU A 198 20.70 7.94 -19.47
N VAL A 199 20.90 7.55 -20.74
CA VAL A 199 21.12 6.15 -21.12
C VAL A 199 22.62 5.92 -21.30
N LEU A 200 23.19 5.12 -20.39
CA LEU A 200 24.62 4.80 -20.43
C LEU A 200 24.89 3.59 -21.34
N SER A 201 26.08 3.60 -21.96
CA SER A 201 26.56 2.43 -22.69
C SER A 201 26.82 1.24 -21.76
N HIS A 202 26.80 0.03 -22.33
CA HIS A 202 27.07 -1.21 -21.60
C HIS A 202 28.41 -1.15 -20.87
N ASN A 203 28.42 -1.45 -19.57
CA ASN A 203 29.61 -1.51 -18.74
C ASN A 203 29.71 -2.87 -18.03
N GLN A 204 30.48 -3.78 -18.64
CA GLN A 204 30.65 -5.15 -18.17
C GLN A 204 31.28 -5.21 -16.76
N SER A 205 32.21 -4.32 -16.43
CA SER A 205 32.89 -4.33 -15.13
C SER A 205 31.90 -3.91 -14.01
N PHE A 206 31.09 -2.89 -14.27
CA PHE A 206 30.03 -2.48 -13.38
C PHE A 206 29.04 -3.62 -13.09
N ILE A 207 28.56 -4.29 -14.16
CA ILE A 207 27.61 -5.40 -14.03
C ILE A 207 28.22 -6.55 -13.23
N LYS A 208 29.47 -6.95 -13.53
CA LYS A 208 30.17 -8.01 -12.78
C LYS A 208 30.30 -7.67 -11.29
N THR A 209 30.62 -6.42 -10.96
CA THR A 209 30.70 -5.96 -9.57
C THR A 209 29.37 -6.06 -8.85
N GLN A 210 28.27 -5.62 -9.46
CA GLN A 210 26.94 -5.74 -8.89
C GLN A 210 26.52 -7.21 -8.68
N LEU A 211 26.76 -8.05 -9.68
CA LEU A 211 26.47 -9.49 -9.57
C LEU A 211 27.31 -10.15 -8.47
N TYR A 212 28.59 -9.82 -8.36
CA TYR A 212 29.45 -10.34 -7.29
C TYR A 212 28.93 -9.96 -5.91
N ASN A 213 28.54 -8.69 -5.70
CA ASN A 213 28.01 -8.21 -4.43
C ASN A 213 26.70 -8.91 -4.00
N THR A 214 25.88 -9.32 -4.98
CA THR A 214 24.65 -10.08 -4.70
C THR A 214 24.89 -11.57 -4.52
N ALA A 215 25.84 -12.14 -5.28
CA ALA A 215 26.07 -13.58 -5.36
C ALA A 215 27.07 -14.14 -4.35
N ARG A 216 27.87 -13.28 -3.68
CA ARG A 216 28.95 -13.72 -2.75
C ARG A 216 28.45 -14.52 -1.54
N TYR A 217 27.14 -14.59 -1.32
CA TYR A 217 26.50 -15.43 -0.32
C TYR A 217 25.44 -16.31 -0.97
N LEU A 218 25.31 -17.56 -0.54
CA LEU A 218 24.28 -18.48 -1.01
C LEU A 218 22.87 -17.87 -0.98
N TYR A 219 22.57 -17.14 0.12
CA TYR A 219 21.36 -16.33 0.19
C TYR A 219 21.59 -15.12 1.12
N GLY A 220 20.75 -14.09 0.95
CA GLY A 220 20.78 -12.90 1.81
C GLY A 220 21.89 -11.90 1.50
N GLY A 221 22.66 -12.07 0.42
CA GLY A 221 23.68 -11.11 -0.01
C GLY A 221 23.10 -9.73 -0.27
N TYR A 222 21.95 -9.65 -0.95
CA TYR A 222 21.23 -8.40 -1.14
C TYR A 222 20.89 -7.71 0.19
N LYS A 223 20.31 -8.43 1.14
CA LYS A 223 19.95 -7.89 2.46
C LYS A 223 21.15 -7.40 3.25
N LYS A 224 22.28 -8.10 3.15
CA LYS A 224 23.48 -7.77 3.94
C LYS A 224 24.29 -6.61 3.38
N HIS A 225 24.33 -6.45 2.05
CA HIS A 225 25.31 -5.56 1.40
C HIS A 225 24.69 -4.44 0.57
N ILE A 226 23.42 -4.56 0.18
CA ILE A 226 22.77 -3.62 -0.73
C ILE A 226 21.58 -2.96 -0.06
N TRP A 227 20.78 -3.74 0.68
CA TRP A 227 19.54 -3.25 1.26
C TRP A 227 19.78 -2.21 2.37
N VAL A 228 19.15 -1.06 2.21
CA VAL A 228 19.10 -0.02 3.24
C VAL A 228 17.74 -0.14 3.95
N LYS A 229 17.78 -0.34 5.27
CA LYS A 229 16.56 -0.39 6.08
C LYS A 229 15.90 0.99 6.09
N LYS A 230 14.59 1.03 5.81
CA LYS A 230 13.73 2.20 5.97
C LYS A 230 13.01 2.09 7.31
N SER A 231 12.80 3.21 7.99
CA SER A 231 12.06 3.27 9.24
C SER A 231 10.98 4.35 9.14
N TYR A 232 9.78 3.99 9.60
CA TYR A 232 8.63 4.88 9.73
C TYR A 232 8.07 4.65 11.14
N GLU A 233 8.05 5.72 11.95
CA GLU A 233 7.63 5.70 13.36
C GLU A 233 6.53 6.74 13.60
#